data_e847f3e20d808e6af6630b8f5c936411
#
_entry.id   e847f3e20d808e6af6630b8f5c936411
#
_cell.length_a   1.000
_cell.length_b   1.000
_cell.length_c   1.000
_cell.angle_alpha   90.00
_cell.angle_beta   90.00
_cell.angle_gamma   90.00
#
_symmetry.space_group_name_H-M   'P 1'
#
loop_
_entity.id
_entity.type
_entity.pdbx_description
1 polymer ?
#
loop_
_entity_poly.entity_id
_entity_poly.type
_entity_poly.pdbx_seq_one_letter_code
_entity_poly.pdbx_strand_id
1 'polypeptide(L)'
;ILRRGSRMIQRKSLNQWNKWRAELQSTYCAREDLCIEAPISFHGITPKENTTQVFAVANLFRTHTFDLLGSGWCKVYYGMAAHGVEGNVYPTGDVVSADHEGRWLSVQIPSANLLYAKKVWALIDRGYEPIPWQMDFKSGYTWSAKTWYTEVAYGHLPGVDVKVPWELARMQHLPMLARAFRMAEDAERDVYAREFRNEILDFIALNPPQFGVNWRCTMDVGIRVANWLVAYDLFKAFGASFDDGFERILASSVYDHGRHIIRNLEYSPDLRSNHYLSDIVGLLFAALHLPSTDETDAWLAFALQEMGSEMTHEFHEDGSNFEGSTSYHRLSTELMLYGALFAVQMDRSRRDRVKSYRCTLHHVQPSLKLLEKQDFDLERDEIFPEWFWERLAKALRFTSDLLHED
;
A
#
# COMPACT_ATOMS: atom_id res chain seq x y z
N ILE A 1 -6.91 7.22 -34.16
CA ILE A 1 -5.42 7.30 -34.10
C ILE A 1 -4.98 8.69 -33.69
N LEU A 2 -5.45 9.78 -34.31
CA LEU A 2 -5.04 11.18 -33.99
C LEU A 2 -5.37 11.58 -32.54
N ARG A 3 -6.53 11.21 -31.99
CA ARG A 3 -6.89 11.50 -30.58
C ARG A 3 -6.03 10.73 -29.56
N ARG A 4 -5.62 9.46 -29.87
CA ARG A 4 -4.70 8.69 -29.01
C ARG A 4 -3.30 9.31 -29.01
N GLY A 5 -2.79 9.75 -30.17
CA GLY A 5 -1.49 10.42 -30.28
C GLY A 5 -1.43 11.74 -29.50
N SER A 6 -2.47 12.58 -29.62
CA SER A 6 -2.56 13.85 -28.88
C SER A 6 -2.57 13.66 -27.36
N ARG A 7 -3.35 12.69 -26.84
CA ARG A 7 -3.37 12.36 -25.41
C ARG A 7 -2.03 11.82 -24.89
N MET A 8 -1.32 11.03 -25.70
CA MET A 8 -0.01 10.50 -25.33
C MET A 8 1.05 11.59 -25.25
N ILE A 9 1.03 12.57 -26.17
CA ILE A 9 1.92 13.74 -26.15
C ILE A 9 1.62 14.61 -24.93
N GLN A 10 0.35 14.88 -24.64
CA GLN A 10 -0.05 15.64 -23.45
C GLN A 10 0.39 14.97 -22.15
N ARG A 11 0.25 13.65 -22.03
CA ARG A 11 0.73 12.88 -20.86
C ARG A 11 2.23 12.97 -20.70
N LYS A 12 3.01 12.84 -21.77
CA LYS A 12 4.48 12.99 -21.73
C LYS A 12 4.89 14.38 -21.29
N SER A 13 4.28 15.43 -21.86
CA SER A 13 4.57 16.82 -21.49
C SER A 13 4.22 17.11 -20.03
N LEU A 14 3.08 16.62 -19.56
CA LEU A 14 2.66 16.77 -18.17
C LEU A 14 3.60 16.03 -17.20
N ASN A 15 4.03 14.81 -17.55
CA ASN A 15 4.99 14.06 -16.76
C ASN A 15 6.35 14.77 -16.66
N GLN A 16 6.86 15.32 -17.75
CA GLN A 16 8.10 16.10 -17.75
C GLN A 16 7.98 17.37 -16.90
N TRP A 17 6.85 18.06 -16.99
CA TRP A 17 6.60 19.25 -16.17
C TRP A 17 6.51 18.89 -14.68
N ASN A 18 5.81 17.82 -14.33
CA ASN A 18 5.72 17.32 -12.94
C ASN A 18 7.10 16.94 -12.40
N LYS A 19 7.93 16.25 -13.20
CA LYS A 19 9.31 15.92 -12.85
C LYS A 19 10.13 17.19 -12.57
N TRP A 20 10.13 18.13 -13.50
CA TRP A 20 10.85 19.39 -13.32
C TRP A 20 10.41 20.13 -12.04
N ARG A 21 9.11 20.18 -11.78
CA ARG A 21 8.58 20.77 -10.56
C ARG A 21 9.05 20.02 -9.30
N ALA A 22 9.08 18.69 -9.34
CA ALA A 22 9.51 17.84 -8.24
C ALA A 22 11.02 17.93 -7.93
N GLU A 23 11.83 18.33 -8.92
CA GLU A 23 13.25 18.62 -8.72
C GLU A 23 13.47 19.93 -7.93
N LEU A 24 12.51 20.86 -7.98
CA LEU A 24 12.58 22.17 -7.35
C LEU A 24 11.78 22.28 -6.05
N GLN A 25 10.75 21.47 -5.88
CA GLN A 25 9.82 21.52 -4.74
C GLN A 25 9.62 20.14 -4.16
N SER A 26 9.40 20.08 -2.84
CA SER A 26 9.06 18.82 -2.18
C SER A 26 7.84 18.16 -2.81
N THR A 27 7.90 16.85 -2.99
CA THR A 27 6.77 16.03 -3.47
C THR A 27 5.87 15.56 -2.34
N TYR A 28 6.31 15.66 -1.10
CA TYR A 28 5.46 15.42 0.06
C TYR A 28 4.35 16.48 0.12
N CYS A 29 3.12 16.05 0.33
CA CYS A 29 1.99 16.97 0.47
C CYS A 29 2.08 17.80 1.76
N ALA A 30 2.69 17.22 2.80
CA ALA A 30 2.91 17.85 4.11
C ALA A 30 1.64 18.49 4.70
N ARG A 31 0.48 17.82 4.57
CA ARG A 31 -0.81 18.26 5.08
C ARG A 31 -0.87 18.07 6.60
N GLU A 32 -0.62 19.14 7.34
CA GLU A 32 -0.67 19.13 8.82
C GLU A 32 -2.12 19.19 9.37
N ASP A 33 -3.07 19.52 8.53
CA ASP A 33 -4.51 19.59 8.82
C ASP A 33 -5.20 18.22 8.75
N LEU A 34 -4.54 17.18 8.25
CA LEU A 34 -5.08 15.84 8.16
C LEU A 34 -4.89 15.08 9.49
N CYS A 35 -5.91 14.33 9.85
CA CYS A 35 -5.86 13.29 10.88
C CYS A 35 -6.08 11.92 10.24
N ILE A 36 -5.59 10.89 10.91
CA ILE A 36 -5.87 9.50 10.55
C ILE A 36 -7.06 9.02 11.37
N GLU A 37 -8.02 8.40 10.72
CA GLU A 37 -9.17 7.76 11.34
C GLU A 37 -8.93 6.26 11.42
N ALA A 38 -9.49 5.60 12.42
CA ALA A 38 -9.51 4.13 12.54
C ALA A 38 -10.97 3.66 12.41
N PRO A 39 -11.48 3.53 11.19
CA PRO A 39 -12.90 3.28 10.96
C PRO A 39 -13.34 1.88 11.38
N ILE A 40 -12.39 0.96 11.63
CA ILE A 40 -12.71 -0.45 11.83
C ILE A 40 -12.66 -0.83 13.29
N SER A 41 -13.73 -1.50 13.69
CA SER A 41 -13.85 -2.17 14.97
C SER A 41 -13.66 -3.68 14.81
N PHE A 42 -12.57 -4.19 15.34
CA PHE A 42 -12.27 -5.62 15.37
C PHE A 42 -12.83 -6.31 16.63
N HIS A 43 -13.99 -5.89 17.12
CA HIS A 43 -14.58 -6.48 18.32
C HIS A 43 -14.92 -7.97 18.12
N GLY A 44 -14.46 -8.80 19.04
CA GLY A 44 -14.82 -10.22 19.11
C GLY A 44 -14.00 -11.16 18.23
N ILE A 45 -13.04 -10.68 17.46
CA ILE A 45 -12.13 -11.55 16.70
C ILE A 45 -11.10 -12.13 17.67
N THR A 46 -11.28 -13.42 17.97
CA THR A 46 -10.31 -14.20 18.74
C THR A 46 -9.76 -15.30 17.82
N PRO A 47 -8.68 -15.04 17.08
CA PRO A 47 -8.09 -16.08 16.26
C PRO A 47 -7.59 -17.21 17.14
N LYS A 48 -7.85 -18.46 16.74
CA LYS A 48 -7.15 -19.62 17.29
C LYS A 48 -5.76 -19.66 16.67
N GLU A 49 -4.81 -18.98 17.28
CA GLU A 49 -3.46 -18.85 16.74
C GLU A 49 -2.46 -19.60 17.61
N ASN A 50 -1.44 -20.13 16.97
CA ASN A 50 -0.27 -20.67 17.66
C ASN A 50 0.60 -19.49 18.13
N THR A 51 0.47 -19.12 19.40
CA THR A 51 1.17 -17.99 20.02
C THR A 51 2.70 -18.06 19.81
N THR A 52 3.28 -19.25 19.95
CA THR A 52 4.73 -19.45 19.73
C THR A 52 5.15 -19.12 18.31
N GLN A 53 4.35 -19.52 17.32
CA GLN A 53 4.64 -19.23 15.91
C GLN A 53 4.48 -17.73 15.59
N VAL A 54 3.45 -17.07 16.15
CA VAL A 54 3.25 -15.62 15.97
C VAL A 54 4.45 -14.85 16.49
N PHE A 55 4.94 -15.15 17.71
CA PHE A 55 6.12 -14.48 18.24
C PHE A 55 7.39 -14.79 17.48
N ALA A 56 7.59 -16.05 17.06
CA ALA A 56 8.76 -16.43 16.26
C ALA A 56 8.85 -15.60 14.98
N VAL A 57 7.76 -15.51 14.23
CA VAL A 57 7.71 -14.77 12.96
C VAL A 57 7.77 -13.25 13.19
N ALA A 58 7.02 -12.71 14.16
CA ALA A 58 7.04 -11.29 14.46
C ALA A 58 8.43 -10.81 14.94
N ASN A 59 9.18 -11.64 15.64
CA ASN A 59 10.55 -11.30 16.05
C ASN A 59 11.54 -11.31 14.86
N LEU A 60 11.31 -12.13 13.83
CA LEU A 60 12.08 -12.04 12.59
C LEU A 60 11.81 -10.70 11.90
N PHE A 61 10.53 -10.31 11.74
CA PHE A 61 10.17 -9.02 11.15
C PHE A 61 10.75 -7.84 11.94
N ARG A 62 10.64 -7.85 13.27
CA ARG A 62 11.22 -6.83 14.14
C ARG A 62 12.75 -6.68 14.02
N THR A 63 13.44 -7.68 13.50
CA THR A 63 14.88 -7.62 13.20
C THR A 63 15.18 -7.47 11.72
N HIS A 64 14.20 -7.01 10.94
CA HIS A 64 14.24 -6.82 9.49
C HIS A 64 14.67 -8.09 8.74
N THR A 65 14.19 -9.23 9.20
CA THR A 65 14.46 -10.54 8.57
C THR A 65 13.20 -10.99 7.83
N PHE A 66 13.31 -11.15 6.52
CA PHE A 66 12.19 -11.42 5.62
C PHE A 66 12.47 -12.66 4.77
N ASP A 67 11.42 -13.38 4.41
CA ASP A 67 11.44 -14.42 3.37
C ASP A 67 10.46 -14.02 2.27
N LEU A 68 10.99 -13.49 1.17
CA LEU A 68 10.22 -12.94 0.06
C LEU A 68 10.68 -13.57 -1.25
N LEU A 69 9.73 -14.04 -2.05
CA LEU A 69 9.98 -14.59 -3.39
C LEU A 69 11.06 -15.70 -3.39
N GLY A 70 11.00 -16.57 -2.38
CA GLY A 70 11.92 -17.71 -2.24
C GLY A 70 13.34 -17.32 -1.82
N SER A 71 13.52 -16.17 -1.16
CA SER A 71 14.85 -15.77 -0.64
C SER A 71 15.34 -16.63 0.51
N GLY A 72 14.42 -17.35 1.19
CA GLY A 72 14.65 -17.81 2.56
C GLY A 72 14.73 -16.63 3.54
N TRP A 73 14.74 -16.93 4.83
CA TRP A 73 14.85 -15.89 5.85
C TRP A 73 16.19 -15.15 5.76
N CYS A 74 16.14 -13.88 5.38
CA CYS A 74 17.28 -13.02 5.13
C CYS A 74 17.16 -11.71 5.90
N LYS A 75 18.16 -11.35 6.70
CA LYS A 75 18.23 -10.03 7.35
C LYS A 75 18.60 -8.98 6.31
N VAL A 76 17.79 -7.94 6.19
CA VAL A 76 17.92 -6.87 5.19
C VAL A 76 18.42 -5.60 5.86
N TYR A 77 19.60 -5.12 5.47
CA TYR A 77 20.25 -3.93 6.02
C TYR A 77 21.24 -3.32 5.01
N TYR A 78 21.62 -2.07 5.22
CA TYR A 78 22.60 -1.39 4.37
C TYR A 78 23.99 -2.04 4.51
N GLY A 79 24.61 -2.38 3.37
CA GLY A 79 25.94 -3.02 3.33
C GLY A 79 25.92 -4.53 3.55
N MET A 80 24.74 -5.15 3.55
CA MET A 80 24.63 -6.62 3.58
C MET A 80 25.29 -7.26 2.35
N ALA A 81 25.74 -8.50 2.47
CA ALA A 81 26.19 -9.30 1.33
C ALA A 81 24.98 -10.00 0.70
N ALA A 82 24.75 -9.80 -0.59
CA ALA A 82 23.73 -10.54 -1.33
C ALA A 82 24.23 -11.93 -1.76
N HIS A 83 23.33 -12.91 -1.77
CA HIS A 83 23.65 -14.27 -2.24
C HIS A 83 23.77 -14.37 -3.75
N GLY A 84 23.11 -13.44 -4.49
CA GLY A 84 23.01 -13.47 -5.93
C GLY A 84 21.90 -14.38 -6.45
N VAL A 85 21.56 -14.20 -7.71
CA VAL A 85 20.53 -14.99 -8.43
C VAL A 85 21.17 -15.54 -9.70
N GLU A 86 21.18 -16.86 -9.85
CA GLU A 86 21.76 -17.54 -11.02
C GLU A 86 23.22 -17.12 -11.32
N GLY A 87 24.01 -16.93 -10.27
CA GLY A 87 25.40 -16.48 -10.39
C GLY A 87 25.61 -14.98 -10.59
N ASN A 88 24.55 -14.20 -10.70
CA ASN A 88 24.63 -12.75 -10.83
C ASN A 88 24.54 -12.10 -9.44
N VAL A 89 25.61 -11.39 -9.04
CA VAL A 89 25.73 -10.66 -7.78
C VAL A 89 26.10 -9.21 -8.08
N TYR A 90 25.41 -8.27 -7.45
CA TYR A 90 25.64 -6.84 -7.58
C TYR A 90 26.10 -6.24 -6.25
N PRO A 91 26.90 -5.16 -6.29
CA PRO A 91 27.28 -4.47 -5.07
C PRO A 91 26.04 -3.87 -4.36
N THR A 92 25.89 -4.16 -3.08
CA THR A 92 24.77 -3.66 -2.26
C THR A 92 24.93 -2.21 -1.78
N GLY A 93 26.00 -1.54 -2.21
CA GLY A 93 26.37 -0.22 -1.72
C GLY A 93 27.13 -0.26 -0.39
N ASP A 94 27.52 0.93 0.09
CA ASP A 94 28.28 1.07 1.33
C ASP A 94 27.40 0.89 2.56
N VAL A 95 28.02 0.48 3.67
CA VAL A 95 27.40 0.53 4.98
C VAL A 95 27.04 1.97 5.31
N VAL A 96 25.78 2.20 5.61
CA VAL A 96 25.27 3.53 5.97
C VAL A 96 25.32 3.69 7.49
N SER A 97 26.01 4.74 7.97
CA SER A 97 25.88 5.18 9.34
C SER A 97 24.74 6.20 9.45
N ALA A 98 23.57 5.72 9.81
CA ALA A 98 22.38 6.55 9.95
C ALA A 98 22.50 7.42 11.22
N ASP A 99 22.77 8.70 11.03
CA ASP A 99 22.76 9.67 12.14
C ASP A 99 21.32 10.11 12.45
N HIS A 100 21.03 10.35 13.73
CA HIS A 100 19.70 10.73 14.20
C HIS A 100 19.22 12.08 13.64
N GLU A 101 20.12 12.98 13.29
CA GLU A 101 19.81 14.28 12.67
C GLU A 101 19.46 14.15 11.18
N GLY A 102 19.54 12.96 10.61
CA GLY A 102 19.18 12.67 9.21
C GLY A 102 20.11 13.33 8.19
N ARG A 103 21.38 13.62 8.52
CA ARG A 103 22.34 14.18 7.56
C ARG A 103 22.64 13.21 6.43
N TRP A 104 22.67 11.93 6.73
CA TRP A 104 22.89 10.84 5.78
C TRP A 104 21.82 10.75 4.68
N LEU A 105 20.57 11.25 4.92
CA LEU A 105 19.51 11.29 3.92
C LEU A 105 19.85 12.10 2.67
N SER A 106 20.78 13.07 2.80
CA SER A 106 21.18 13.94 1.68
C SER A 106 21.79 13.18 0.49
N VAL A 107 22.42 12.05 0.74
CA VAL A 107 22.96 11.19 -0.31
C VAL A 107 21.93 10.19 -0.84
N GLN A 108 20.88 9.89 -0.07
CA GLN A 108 19.86 8.90 -0.42
C GLN A 108 18.76 9.47 -1.31
N ILE A 109 18.20 10.64 -0.99
CA ILE A 109 16.98 11.17 -1.58
C ILE A 109 17.21 12.50 -2.34
N PRO A 110 16.25 12.96 -3.19
CA PRO A 110 16.33 14.27 -3.84
C PRO A 110 16.39 15.43 -2.84
N SER A 111 17.22 16.44 -3.12
CA SER A 111 17.44 17.56 -2.22
C SER A 111 16.18 18.36 -1.89
N ALA A 112 15.26 18.49 -2.84
CA ALA A 112 13.97 19.17 -2.63
C ALA A 112 13.11 18.53 -1.53
N ASN A 113 13.31 17.24 -1.26
CA ASN A 113 12.56 16.47 -0.27
C ASN A 113 13.25 16.39 1.11
N LEU A 114 14.52 16.81 1.18
CA LEU A 114 15.37 16.55 2.34
C LEU A 114 14.85 17.18 3.64
N LEU A 115 14.28 18.38 3.58
CA LEU A 115 13.78 19.06 4.77
C LEU A 115 12.65 18.29 5.45
N TYR A 116 11.69 17.83 4.66
CA TYR A 116 10.56 17.04 5.18
C TYR A 116 11.01 15.65 5.63
N ALA A 117 11.84 14.97 4.85
CA ALA A 117 12.38 13.67 5.22
C ALA A 117 13.16 13.71 6.55
N LYS A 118 13.93 14.76 6.81
CA LYS A 118 14.59 14.97 8.10
C LYS A 118 13.60 15.17 9.25
N LYS A 119 12.50 15.90 9.01
CA LYS A 119 11.42 16.04 10.00
C LYS A 119 10.81 14.69 10.37
N VAL A 120 10.59 13.84 9.36
CA VAL A 120 10.06 12.48 9.55
C VAL A 120 11.09 11.60 10.28
N TRP A 121 12.32 11.60 9.82
CA TRP A 121 13.42 10.81 10.39
C TRP A 121 13.68 11.13 11.88
N ALA A 122 13.57 12.39 12.27
CA ALA A 122 13.76 12.82 13.65
C ALA A 122 12.72 12.25 14.65
N LEU A 123 11.63 11.66 14.15
CA LEU A 123 10.63 10.96 14.97
C LEU A 123 10.99 9.50 15.21
N ILE A 124 11.92 8.94 14.44
CA ILE A 124 12.35 7.54 14.58
C ILE A 124 13.18 7.37 15.84
N ASP A 125 13.00 6.25 16.51
CA ASP A 125 13.71 5.94 17.74
C ASP A 125 15.23 5.86 17.50
N ARG A 126 16.02 6.33 18.49
CA ARG A 126 17.47 6.22 18.43
C ARG A 126 17.90 4.75 18.41
N GLY A 127 18.81 4.43 17.50
CA GLY A 127 19.33 3.08 17.35
C GLY A 127 18.49 2.19 16.41
N TYR A 128 17.44 2.73 15.78
CA TYR A 128 16.75 2.04 14.71
C TYR A 128 17.68 1.85 13.50
N GLU A 129 17.66 0.67 12.92
CA GLU A 129 18.46 0.27 11.76
C GLU A 129 17.62 0.48 10.49
N PRO A 130 17.98 1.41 9.56
CA PRO A 130 17.14 1.68 8.40
C PRO A 130 17.13 0.52 7.41
N ILE A 131 16.01 0.35 6.70
CA ILE A 131 15.83 -0.66 5.67
C ILE A 131 16.20 -0.10 4.29
N PRO A 132 17.01 -0.81 3.48
CA PRO A 132 17.37 -0.39 2.12
C PRO A 132 16.23 -0.66 1.13
N TRP A 133 15.16 0.12 1.19
CA TRP A 133 13.90 -0.03 0.44
C TRP A 133 14.05 -0.07 -1.08
N GLN A 134 15.18 0.40 -1.63
CA GLN A 134 15.44 0.45 -3.05
C GLN A 134 16.23 -0.77 -3.56
N MET A 135 16.49 -1.75 -2.69
CA MET A 135 17.40 -2.85 -2.99
C MET A 135 16.65 -4.15 -3.30
N ASP A 136 17.03 -4.79 -4.39
CA ASP A 136 16.82 -6.24 -4.55
C ASP A 136 17.86 -6.97 -3.69
N PHE A 137 17.50 -7.32 -2.47
CA PHE A 137 18.42 -7.94 -1.52
C PHE A 137 18.81 -9.37 -1.89
N LYS A 138 18.17 -9.99 -2.89
CA LYS A 138 18.58 -11.29 -3.42
C LYS A 138 19.80 -11.15 -4.33
N SER A 139 19.74 -10.22 -5.29
CA SER A 139 20.84 -9.98 -6.25
C SER A 139 21.85 -8.94 -5.77
N GLY A 140 21.46 -8.05 -4.85
CA GLY A 140 22.25 -6.90 -4.37
C GLY A 140 22.02 -5.61 -5.14
N TYR A 141 21.37 -5.65 -6.29
CA TYR A 141 21.15 -4.46 -7.11
C TYR A 141 20.28 -3.43 -6.39
N THR A 142 20.71 -2.17 -6.42
CA THR A 142 20.01 -1.06 -5.75
C THR A 142 19.61 0.03 -6.76
N TRP A 143 18.32 0.34 -6.81
CA TRP A 143 17.83 1.50 -7.57
C TRP A 143 18.09 2.79 -6.80
N SER A 144 18.14 3.89 -7.52
CA SER A 144 18.30 5.21 -6.90
C SER A 144 16.93 5.79 -6.49
N ALA A 145 16.78 6.14 -5.21
CA ALA A 145 15.62 6.89 -4.73
C ALA A 145 15.56 8.34 -5.26
N LYS A 146 16.53 8.77 -6.08
CA LYS A 146 16.51 10.06 -6.79
C LYS A 146 15.96 9.97 -8.21
N THR A 147 15.69 8.74 -8.69
CA THR A 147 15.12 8.53 -10.01
C THR A 147 13.63 8.82 -10.02
N TRP A 148 13.16 9.63 -10.97
CA TRP A 148 11.74 9.86 -11.18
C TRP A 148 11.02 8.54 -11.49
N TYR A 149 9.90 8.24 -10.84
CA TYR A 149 9.27 6.91 -10.85
C TYR A 149 9.01 6.34 -12.24
N THR A 150 8.63 7.18 -13.24
CA THR A 150 8.40 6.70 -14.61
C THR A 150 9.69 6.40 -15.38
N GLU A 151 10.84 6.81 -14.88
CA GLU A 151 12.17 6.58 -15.48
C GLU A 151 12.92 5.41 -14.82
N VAL A 152 12.35 4.82 -13.77
CA VAL A 152 12.93 3.63 -13.14
C VAL A 152 12.93 2.47 -14.13
N ALA A 153 14.14 2.03 -14.50
CA ALA A 153 14.35 0.89 -15.40
C ALA A 153 14.31 -0.42 -14.60
N TYR A 154 13.71 -1.47 -15.19
CA TYR A 154 13.70 -2.82 -14.65
C TYR A 154 13.67 -3.85 -15.79
N GLY A 155 14.01 -5.12 -15.47
CA GLY A 155 14.09 -6.19 -16.48
C GLY A 155 15.25 -6.03 -17.48
N HIS A 156 16.27 -5.22 -17.15
CA HIS A 156 17.39 -4.87 -18.04
C HIS A 156 18.71 -5.53 -17.63
N LEU A 157 18.76 -6.14 -16.45
CA LEU A 157 19.96 -6.80 -15.93
C LEU A 157 19.65 -8.25 -15.52
N PRO A 158 20.54 -9.20 -15.78
CA PRO A 158 20.34 -10.62 -15.43
C PRO A 158 20.31 -10.79 -13.91
N GLY A 159 19.41 -11.64 -13.41
CA GLY A 159 19.29 -11.93 -11.99
C GLY A 159 18.70 -10.82 -11.12
N VAL A 160 18.40 -9.64 -11.67
CA VAL A 160 17.77 -8.53 -10.95
C VAL A 160 16.25 -8.61 -11.07
N ASP A 161 15.58 -8.65 -9.93
CA ASP A 161 14.11 -8.69 -9.86
C ASP A 161 13.54 -7.50 -9.10
N VAL A 162 12.84 -6.63 -9.83
CA VAL A 162 12.17 -5.45 -9.28
C VAL A 162 11.06 -5.80 -8.29
N LYS A 163 10.54 -7.02 -8.35
CA LYS A 163 9.50 -7.48 -7.41
C LYS A 163 10.02 -7.61 -5.98
N VAL A 164 11.32 -7.81 -5.78
CA VAL A 164 11.89 -7.97 -4.44
C VAL A 164 11.72 -6.69 -3.61
N PRO A 165 12.17 -5.48 -4.03
CA PRO A 165 11.87 -4.26 -3.30
C PRO A 165 10.38 -3.91 -3.28
N TRP A 166 9.60 -4.27 -4.30
CA TRP A 166 8.15 -4.06 -4.29
C TRP A 166 7.46 -4.91 -3.21
N GLU A 167 7.74 -6.22 -3.14
CA GLU A 167 7.19 -7.12 -2.12
C GLU A 167 7.57 -6.66 -0.69
N LEU A 168 8.83 -6.24 -0.49
CA LEU A 168 9.26 -5.68 0.78
C LEU A 168 8.46 -4.40 1.12
N ALA A 169 8.32 -3.50 0.14
CA ALA A 169 7.62 -2.23 0.31
C ALA A 169 6.08 -2.35 0.40
N ARG A 170 5.48 -3.51 0.09
CA ARG A 170 4.07 -3.80 0.40
C ARG A 170 3.83 -3.90 1.90
N MET A 171 4.88 -4.21 2.68
CA MET A 171 4.83 -4.27 4.14
C MET A 171 3.72 -5.19 4.68
N GLN A 172 3.52 -6.35 4.04
CA GLN A 172 2.51 -7.35 4.40
C GLN A 172 2.76 -7.99 5.77
N HIS A 173 3.94 -7.80 6.33
CA HIS A 173 4.34 -8.29 7.65
C HIS A 173 3.80 -7.45 8.81
N LEU A 174 3.41 -6.19 8.60
CA LEU A 174 2.97 -5.29 9.67
C LEU A 174 1.75 -5.79 10.47
N PRO A 175 0.71 -6.42 9.88
CA PRO A 175 -0.36 -7.02 10.66
C PRO A 175 0.10 -8.12 11.62
N MET A 176 1.21 -8.82 11.31
CA MET A 176 1.80 -9.82 12.22
C MET A 176 2.38 -9.16 13.47
N LEU A 177 2.98 -7.98 13.36
CA LEU A 177 3.43 -7.20 14.52
C LEU A 177 2.25 -6.81 15.42
N ALA A 178 1.12 -6.42 14.85
CA ALA A 178 -0.09 -6.11 15.61
C ALA A 178 -0.64 -7.35 16.36
N ARG A 179 -0.59 -8.52 15.73
CA ARG A 179 -0.97 -9.78 16.36
C ARG A 179 -0.07 -10.12 17.55
N ALA A 180 1.25 -9.97 17.39
CA ALA A 180 2.21 -10.17 18.47
C ALA A 180 2.00 -9.14 19.60
N PHE A 181 1.74 -7.87 19.27
CA PHE A 181 1.39 -6.84 20.25
C PHE A 181 0.19 -7.25 21.10
N ARG A 182 -0.87 -7.80 20.50
CA ARG A 182 -2.05 -8.27 21.22
C ARG A 182 -1.76 -9.40 22.20
N MET A 183 -0.84 -10.31 21.82
CA MET A 183 -0.56 -11.54 22.57
C MET A 183 0.52 -11.36 23.63
N ALA A 184 1.34 -10.30 23.51
CA ALA A 184 2.43 -10.04 24.42
C ALA A 184 1.94 -9.51 25.77
N GLU A 185 2.71 -9.77 26.83
CA GLU A 185 2.51 -9.15 28.14
C GLU A 185 2.77 -7.64 28.08
N ASP A 186 2.11 -6.86 28.95
CA ASP A 186 2.15 -5.39 28.93
C ASP A 186 3.58 -4.81 28.91
N ALA A 187 4.54 -5.46 29.59
CA ALA A 187 5.93 -4.99 29.63
C ALA A 187 6.69 -5.16 28.29
N GLU A 188 6.23 -6.07 27.43
CA GLU A 188 6.92 -6.45 26.18
C GLU A 188 6.19 -6.03 24.91
N ARG A 189 4.93 -5.70 25.01
CA ARG A 189 4.08 -5.44 23.82
C ARG A 189 4.50 -4.20 23.03
N ASP A 190 5.01 -3.17 23.70
CA ASP A 190 5.33 -1.88 23.07
C ASP A 190 6.46 -1.97 22.03
N VAL A 191 7.29 -3.01 22.07
CA VAL A 191 8.34 -3.18 21.06
C VAL A 191 7.78 -3.38 19.66
N TYR A 192 6.61 -4.05 19.54
CA TYR A 192 5.96 -4.30 18.26
C TYR A 192 5.29 -3.03 17.70
N ALA A 193 4.68 -2.22 18.58
CA ALA A 193 4.09 -0.96 18.17
C ALA A 193 5.16 0.08 17.75
N ARG A 194 6.30 0.10 18.46
CA ARG A 194 7.45 0.94 18.08
C ARG A 194 8.04 0.52 16.74
N GLU A 195 8.18 -0.78 16.51
CA GLU A 195 8.68 -1.28 15.23
C GLU A 195 7.76 -0.88 14.08
N PHE A 196 6.46 -1.13 14.18
CA PHE A 196 5.45 -0.67 13.22
C PHE A 196 5.58 0.82 12.90
N ARG A 197 5.69 1.65 13.95
CA ARG A 197 5.83 3.09 13.83
C ARG A 197 7.14 3.48 13.12
N ASN A 198 8.25 2.88 13.53
CA ASN A 198 9.57 3.20 12.99
C ASN A 198 9.72 2.77 11.53
N GLU A 199 9.24 1.59 11.15
CA GLU A 199 9.27 1.12 9.76
C GLU A 199 8.48 2.03 8.81
N ILE A 200 7.28 2.48 9.21
CA ILE A 200 6.49 3.43 8.42
C ILE A 200 7.21 4.77 8.26
N LEU A 201 7.77 5.31 9.35
CA LEU A 201 8.52 6.56 9.30
C LEU A 201 9.79 6.43 8.44
N ASP A 202 10.50 5.31 8.54
CA ASP A 202 11.68 4.98 7.73
C ASP A 202 11.32 4.92 6.25
N PHE A 203 10.25 4.19 5.91
CA PHE A 203 9.77 4.14 4.53
C PHE A 203 9.45 5.54 4.01
N ILE A 204 8.68 6.35 4.76
CA ILE A 204 8.29 7.70 4.34
C ILE A 204 9.52 8.58 4.13
N ALA A 205 10.50 8.54 5.05
CA ALA A 205 11.70 9.36 4.96
C ALA A 205 12.58 9.00 3.75
N LEU A 206 12.68 7.71 3.40
CA LEU A 206 13.56 7.20 2.35
C LEU A 206 12.90 7.06 0.98
N ASN A 207 11.59 7.19 0.90
CA ASN A 207 10.82 7.04 -0.34
C ASN A 207 9.93 8.26 -0.61
N PRO A 208 10.52 9.41 -0.96
CA PRO A 208 9.73 10.60 -1.33
C PRO A 208 8.72 10.26 -2.42
N PRO A 209 7.48 10.75 -2.31
CA PRO A 209 6.44 10.48 -3.31
C PRO A 209 6.95 10.72 -4.75
N GLN A 210 6.64 9.78 -5.64
CA GLN A 210 7.00 9.82 -7.05
C GLN A 210 8.51 9.65 -7.36
N PHE A 211 9.33 9.26 -6.39
CA PHE A 211 10.75 8.96 -6.60
C PHE A 211 11.09 7.52 -6.17
N GLY A 212 12.01 6.92 -6.92
CA GLY A 212 12.51 5.57 -6.65
C GLY A 212 11.59 4.45 -7.14
N VAL A 213 12.02 3.20 -6.88
CA VAL A 213 11.38 1.99 -7.40
C VAL A 213 10.00 1.75 -6.79
N ASN A 214 9.80 2.18 -5.54
CA ASN A 214 8.58 1.90 -4.76
C ASN A 214 7.37 2.79 -5.10
N TRP A 215 7.53 3.73 -6.03
CA TRP A 215 6.44 4.52 -6.61
C TRP A 215 6.21 4.17 -8.09
N ARG A 216 6.92 3.17 -8.64
CA ARG A 216 6.86 2.81 -10.06
C ARG A 216 5.61 2.03 -10.44
N CYS A 217 5.18 1.09 -9.62
CA CYS A 217 4.00 0.26 -9.80
C CYS A 217 2.90 0.73 -8.86
N THR A 218 1.74 1.11 -9.40
CA THR A 218 0.65 1.67 -8.60
C THR A 218 -0.02 0.58 -7.75
N MET A 219 -0.11 -0.64 -8.25
CA MET A 219 -0.54 -1.81 -7.49
C MET A 219 0.19 -1.91 -6.13
N ASP A 220 1.52 -1.80 -6.14
CA ASP A 220 2.31 -1.91 -4.90
C ASP A 220 2.07 -0.74 -3.95
N VAL A 221 1.80 0.45 -4.49
CA VAL A 221 1.38 1.63 -3.70
C VAL A 221 0.02 1.38 -3.03
N GLY A 222 -0.92 0.78 -3.77
CA GLY A 222 -2.26 0.42 -3.27
C GLY A 222 -2.20 -0.64 -2.17
N ILE A 223 -1.47 -1.74 -2.39
CA ILE A 223 -1.29 -2.81 -1.40
C ILE A 223 -0.59 -2.30 -0.14
N ARG A 224 0.46 -1.48 -0.29
CA ARG A 224 1.19 -0.89 0.84
C ARG A 224 0.31 -0.06 1.74
N VAL A 225 -0.45 0.89 1.18
CA VAL A 225 -1.31 1.74 2.00
C VAL A 225 -2.41 0.94 2.69
N ALA A 226 -2.96 -0.08 2.04
CA ALA A 226 -3.93 -0.98 2.65
C ALA A 226 -3.33 -1.75 3.85
N ASN A 227 -2.12 -2.32 3.69
CA ASN A 227 -1.43 -3.04 4.78
C ASN A 227 -1.09 -2.12 5.97
N TRP A 228 -0.66 -0.88 5.70
CA TRP A 228 -0.42 0.10 6.77
C TRP A 228 -1.67 0.36 7.59
N LEU A 229 -2.79 0.56 6.91
CA LEU A 229 -4.05 0.94 7.54
C LEU A 229 -4.71 -0.23 8.26
N VAL A 230 -4.65 -1.44 7.69
CA VAL A 230 -5.07 -2.67 8.41
C VAL A 230 -4.26 -2.86 9.69
N ALA A 231 -2.93 -2.73 9.60
CA ALA A 231 -2.07 -2.87 10.78
C ALA A 231 -2.35 -1.76 11.82
N TYR A 232 -2.51 -0.50 11.38
CA TYR A 232 -2.86 0.63 12.25
C TYR A 232 -4.16 0.36 13.00
N ASP A 233 -5.22 -0.04 12.31
CA ASP A 233 -6.52 -0.35 12.92
C ASP A 233 -6.43 -1.51 13.91
N LEU A 234 -5.65 -2.56 13.58
CA LEU A 234 -5.41 -3.67 14.50
C LEU A 234 -4.68 -3.19 15.77
N PHE A 235 -3.62 -2.41 15.65
CA PHE A 235 -2.91 -1.85 16.80
C PHE A 235 -3.83 -0.99 17.66
N LYS A 236 -4.62 -0.09 17.05
CA LYS A 236 -5.59 0.75 17.78
C LYS A 236 -6.66 -0.10 18.48
N ALA A 237 -7.21 -1.11 17.82
CA ALA A 237 -8.20 -2.03 18.38
C ALA A 237 -7.64 -2.85 19.55
N PHE A 238 -6.34 -3.14 19.53
CA PHE A 238 -5.65 -3.85 20.62
C PHE A 238 -5.10 -2.93 21.71
N GLY A 239 -5.43 -1.63 21.65
CA GLY A 239 -5.12 -0.66 22.69
C GLY A 239 -3.77 0.04 22.55
N ALA A 240 -3.13 0.00 21.38
CA ALA A 240 -1.94 0.80 21.14
C ALA A 240 -2.28 2.30 21.05
N SER A 241 -1.36 3.13 21.54
CA SER A 241 -1.40 4.58 21.40
C SER A 241 -0.18 5.03 20.61
N PHE A 242 -0.41 5.90 19.62
CA PHE A 242 0.66 6.52 18.85
C PHE A 242 0.71 8.02 19.14
N ASP A 243 1.88 8.62 18.97
CA ASP A 243 2.03 10.07 19.15
C ASP A 243 1.45 10.86 17.98
N ASP A 244 0.97 12.07 18.26
CA ASP A 244 0.38 12.97 17.27
C ASP A 244 1.32 13.27 16.08
N GLY A 245 2.62 13.25 16.30
CA GLY A 245 3.62 13.49 15.26
C GLY A 245 3.57 12.37 14.21
N PHE A 246 3.57 11.12 14.66
CA PHE A 246 3.43 9.96 13.81
C PHE A 246 2.08 9.94 13.09
N GLU A 247 0.96 10.13 13.81
CA GLU A 247 -0.38 10.06 13.22
C GLU A 247 -0.59 11.12 12.13
N ARG A 248 -0.07 12.35 12.31
CA ARG A 248 -0.09 13.38 11.25
C ARG A 248 0.77 13.02 10.03
N ILE A 249 1.97 12.47 10.24
CA ILE A 249 2.83 12.02 9.15
C ILE A 249 2.18 10.87 8.39
N LEU A 250 1.61 9.90 9.11
CA LEU A 250 0.87 8.79 8.51
C LEU A 250 -0.29 9.30 7.66
N ALA A 251 -1.16 10.16 8.20
CA ALA A 251 -2.29 10.75 7.48
C ALA A 251 -1.84 11.48 6.21
N SER A 252 -0.79 12.31 6.31
CA SER A 252 -0.23 13.02 5.16
C SER A 252 0.31 12.07 4.09
N SER A 253 0.98 10.99 4.49
CA SER A 253 1.49 9.98 3.56
C SER A 253 0.37 9.14 2.94
N VAL A 254 -0.67 8.76 3.70
CA VAL A 254 -1.87 8.11 3.16
C VAL A 254 -2.53 8.96 2.08
N TYR A 255 -2.59 10.28 2.30
CA TYR A 255 -3.09 11.20 1.28
C TYR A 255 -2.20 11.24 0.04
N ASP A 256 -0.86 11.22 0.20
CA ASP A 256 0.08 11.14 -0.93
C ASP A 256 -0.09 9.83 -1.72
N HIS A 257 -0.35 8.71 -1.04
CA HIS A 257 -0.66 7.42 -1.69
C HIS A 257 -1.96 7.51 -2.49
N GLY A 258 -3.06 8.00 -1.91
CA GLY A 258 -4.33 8.18 -2.61
C GLY A 258 -4.21 9.07 -3.85
N ARG A 259 -3.48 10.18 -3.73
CA ARG A 259 -3.20 11.08 -4.88
C ARG A 259 -2.35 10.42 -5.96
N HIS A 260 -1.39 9.57 -5.57
CA HIS A 260 -0.58 8.83 -6.53
C HIS A 260 -1.46 7.81 -7.27
N ILE A 261 -2.22 7.03 -6.55
CA ILE A 261 -3.11 5.99 -7.09
C ILE A 261 -4.07 6.59 -8.12
N ILE A 262 -4.88 7.59 -7.72
CA ILE A 262 -5.92 8.15 -8.60
C ILE A 262 -5.34 8.81 -9.88
N ARG A 263 -4.08 9.21 -9.86
CA ARG A 263 -3.39 9.81 -11.02
C ARG A 263 -2.70 8.79 -11.92
N ASN A 264 -2.44 7.59 -11.43
CA ASN A 264 -1.65 6.56 -12.08
C ASN A 264 -2.36 5.20 -12.15
N LEU A 265 -3.69 5.19 -12.16
CA LEU A 265 -4.46 3.94 -12.24
C LEU A 265 -3.96 3.04 -13.36
N GLU A 266 -3.72 1.78 -13.06
CA GLU A 266 -3.29 0.74 -14.00
C GLU A 266 -4.49 0.19 -14.79
N TYR A 267 -5.36 1.09 -15.24
CA TYR A 267 -6.57 0.78 -15.98
C TYR A 267 -6.33 0.71 -17.48
N SER A 268 -6.81 -0.38 -18.10
CA SER A 268 -6.97 -0.50 -19.54
C SER A 268 -8.36 -1.08 -19.85
N PRO A 269 -9.09 -0.55 -20.82
CA PRO A 269 -10.37 -1.13 -21.23
C PRO A 269 -10.26 -2.58 -21.71
N ASP A 270 -9.11 -2.92 -22.28
CA ASP A 270 -8.87 -4.22 -22.93
C ASP A 270 -8.22 -5.24 -21.98
N LEU A 271 -7.56 -4.77 -20.91
CA LEU A 271 -6.86 -5.61 -19.94
C LEU A 271 -6.93 -4.96 -18.57
N ARG A 272 -7.81 -5.45 -17.72
CA ARG A 272 -7.90 -5.15 -16.29
C ARG A 272 -7.51 -6.41 -15.53
N SER A 273 -6.83 -6.26 -14.41
CA SER A 273 -6.31 -7.38 -13.63
C SER A 273 -6.18 -7.01 -12.16
N ASN A 274 -5.62 -7.92 -11.38
CA ASN A 274 -5.29 -7.68 -9.97
C ASN A 274 -4.55 -6.35 -9.72
N HIS A 275 -3.81 -5.81 -10.70
CA HIS A 275 -3.17 -4.50 -10.59
C HIS A 275 -4.19 -3.38 -10.42
N TYR A 276 -5.18 -3.32 -11.32
CA TYR A 276 -6.22 -2.30 -11.23
C TYR A 276 -7.10 -2.48 -9.98
N LEU A 277 -7.42 -3.72 -9.61
CA LEU A 277 -8.16 -4.01 -8.39
C LEU A 277 -7.40 -3.54 -7.14
N SER A 278 -6.07 -3.74 -7.11
CA SER A 278 -5.22 -3.24 -6.01
C SER A 278 -5.22 -1.71 -5.90
N ASP A 279 -5.21 -1.01 -7.05
CA ASP A 279 -5.35 0.45 -7.09
C ASP A 279 -6.68 0.89 -6.46
N ILE A 280 -7.78 0.25 -6.84
CA ILE A 280 -9.14 0.57 -6.37
C ILE A 280 -9.25 0.34 -4.86
N VAL A 281 -8.81 -0.82 -4.39
CA VAL A 281 -8.88 -1.18 -2.96
C VAL A 281 -7.96 -0.29 -2.13
N GLY A 282 -6.73 -0.02 -2.60
CA GLY A 282 -5.83 0.92 -1.94
C GLY A 282 -6.42 2.34 -1.84
N LEU A 283 -7.10 2.80 -2.89
CA LEU A 283 -7.78 4.10 -2.90
C LEU A 283 -8.96 4.13 -1.91
N LEU A 284 -9.74 3.04 -1.84
CA LEU A 284 -10.82 2.87 -0.87
C LEU A 284 -10.29 3.01 0.56
N PHE A 285 -9.23 2.28 0.88
CA PHE A 285 -8.60 2.32 2.21
C PHE A 285 -8.13 3.73 2.55
N ALA A 286 -7.39 4.38 1.66
CA ALA A 286 -6.93 5.76 1.86
C ALA A 286 -8.09 6.71 2.10
N ALA A 287 -9.16 6.59 1.31
CA ALA A 287 -10.33 7.45 1.44
C ALA A 287 -11.07 7.23 2.76
N LEU A 288 -11.21 6.00 3.25
CA LEU A 288 -11.93 5.69 4.49
C LEU A 288 -11.19 6.16 5.74
N HIS A 289 -9.86 6.19 5.72
CA HIS A 289 -9.04 6.58 6.86
C HIS A 289 -8.69 8.06 6.91
N LEU A 290 -9.07 8.82 5.89
CA LEU A 290 -8.88 10.27 5.84
C LEU A 290 -10.20 11.00 6.10
N PRO A 291 -10.14 12.24 6.62
CA PRO A 291 -11.33 13.06 6.81
C PRO A 291 -12.14 13.19 5.52
N SER A 292 -13.46 13.24 5.69
CA SER A 292 -14.39 13.47 4.58
C SER A 292 -14.21 14.87 4.00
N THR A 293 -13.82 14.89 2.74
CA THR A 293 -13.71 16.10 1.90
C THR A 293 -14.28 15.78 0.52
N ASP A 294 -14.51 16.78 -0.33
CA ASP A 294 -14.95 16.56 -1.72
C ASP A 294 -13.98 15.63 -2.47
N GLU A 295 -12.68 15.71 -2.19
CA GLU A 295 -11.68 14.88 -2.84
C GLU A 295 -11.68 13.43 -2.33
N THR A 296 -11.68 13.22 -1.01
CA THR A 296 -11.68 11.88 -0.42
C THR A 296 -13.00 11.14 -0.61
N ASP A 297 -14.12 11.87 -0.60
CA ASP A 297 -15.44 11.31 -0.93
C ASP A 297 -15.55 10.95 -2.43
N ALA A 298 -14.86 11.71 -3.30
CA ALA A 298 -14.72 11.34 -4.72
C ALA A 298 -13.93 10.05 -4.92
N TRP A 299 -12.82 9.90 -4.21
CA TRP A 299 -12.04 8.66 -4.25
C TRP A 299 -12.85 7.47 -3.78
N LEU A 300 -13.60 7.66 -2.70
CA LEU A 300 -14.44 6.61 -2.12
C LEU A 300 -15.57 6.20 -3.07
N ALA A 301 -16.31 7.16 -3.64
CA ALA A 301 -17.37 6.90 -4.60
C ALA A 301 -16.84 6.17 -5.85
N PHE A 302 -15.66 6.59 -6.35
CA PHE A 302 -15.00 5.94 -7.47
C PHE A 302 -14.59 4.51 -7.14
N ALA A 303 -13.96 4.29 -5.99
CA ALA A 303 -13.50 2.98 -5.58
C ALA A 303 -14.67 1.99 -5.39
N LEU A 304 -15.77 2.41 -4.77
CA LEU A 304 -16.97 1.58 -4.62
C LEU A 304 -17.60 1.20 -5.97
N GLN A 305 -17.71 2.16 -6.90
CA GLN A 305 -18.19 1.90 -8.25
C GLN A 305 -17.34 0.85 -8.94
N GLU A 306 -16.02 1.03 -8.90
CA GLU A 306 -15.10 0.15 -9.62
C GLU A 306 -14.98 -1.24 -8.97
N MET A 307 -15.10 -1.35 -7.64
CA MET A 307 -15.19 -2.67 -6.98
C MET A 307 -16.38 -3.49 -7.49
N GLY A 308 -17.54 -2.87 -7.65
CA GLY A 308 -18.71 -3.53 -8.26
C GLY A 308 -18.45 -3.97 -9.72
N SER A 309 -17.79 -3.12 -10.50
CA SER A 309 -17.39 -3.41 -11.88
C SER A 309 -16.37 -4.55 -11.94
N GLU A 310 -15.33 -4.51 -11.11
CA GLU A 310 -14.27 -5.53 -11.11
C GLU A 310 -14.75 -6.87 -10.54
N MET A 311 -15.74 -6.89 -9.65
CA MET A 311 -16.36 -8.15 -9.22
C MET A 311 -17.00 -8.90 -10.41
N THR A 312 -17.57 -8.20 -11.37
CA THR A 312 -18.14 -8.83 -12.58
C THR A 312 -17.10 -9.13 -13.64
N HIS A 313 -15.99 -8.39 -13.66
CA HIS A 313 -14.94 -8.55 -14.66
C HIS A 313 -13.93 -9.63 -14.29
N GLU A 314 -13.44 -9.60 -13.05
CA GLU A 314 -12.38 -10.50 -12.59
C GLU A 314 -12.89 -11.87 -12.13
N PHE A 315 -14.13 -11.96 -11.66
CA PHE A 315 -14.69 -13.21 -11.12
C PHE A 315 -15.83 -13.75 -11.95
N HIS A 316 -15.74 -15.01 -12.33
CA HIS A 316 -16.81 -15.75 -12.99
C HIS A 316 -17.97 -16.02 -12.00
N GLU A 317 -19.11 -16.48 -12.51
CA GLU A 317 -20.30 -16.78 -11.70
C GLU A 317 -20.08 -17.89 -10.67
N ASP A 318 -19.12 -18.77 -10.90
CA ASP A 318 -18.70 -19.84 -9.99
C ASP A 318 -17.70 -19.37 -8.92
N GLY A 319 -17.25 -18.10 -8.99
CA GLY A 319 -16.31 -17.49 -8.09
C GLY A 319 -14.83 -17.63 -8.49
N SER A 320 -14.52 -18.35 -9.56
CA SER A 320 -13.12 -18.45 -10.03
C SER A 320 -12.65 -17.13 -10.65
N ASN A 321 -11.35 -16.78 -10.46
CA ASN A 321 -10.76 -15.58 -11.05
C ASN A 321 -10.29 -15.86 -12.49
N PHE A 322 -10.51 -14.89 -13.39
CA PHE A 322 -10.25 -15.01 -14.84
C PHE A 322 -8.75 -15.17 -15.19
N GLU A 323 -7.84 -14.75 -14.31
CA GLU A 323 -6.39 -14.84 -14.57
C GLU A 323 -5.85 -16.28 -14.53
N GLY A 324 -6.67 -17.27 -14.10
CA GLY A 324 -6.32 -18.69 -14.16
C GLY A 324 -5.13 -19.10 -13.27
N SER A 325 -4.80 -18.31 -12.28
CA SER A 325 -3.71 -18.53 -11.32
C SER A 325 -4.27 -18.62 -9.90
N THR A 326 -3.91 -19.69 -9.17
CA THR A 326 -4.33 -19.85 -7.77
C THR A 326 -3.81 -18.75 -6.87
N SER A 327 -2.59 -18.26 -7.12
CA SER A 327 -2.00 -17.14 -6.36
C SER A 327 -2.72 -15.82 -6.63
N TYR A 328 -3.04 -15.52 -7.89
CA TYR A 328 -3.77 -14.29 -8.23
C TYR A 328 -5.24 -14.39 -7.84
N HIS A 329 -5.85 -15.56 -7.92
CA HIS A 329 -7.18 -15.77 -7.37
C HIS A 329 -7.25 -15.42 -5.89
N ARG A 330 -6.30 -15.92 -5.09
CA ARG A 330 -6.22 -15.61 -3.65
C ARG A 330 -6.03 -14.11 -3.42
N LEU A 331 -5.10 -13.46 -4.15
CA LEU A 331 -4.84 -12.03 -4.02
C LEU A 331 -6.09 -11.20 -4.33
N SER A 332 -6.72 -11.44 -5.49
CA SER A 332 -7.93 -10.70 -5.89
C SER A 332 -9.12 -10.96 -4.96
N THR A 333 -9.27 -12.19 -4.47
CA THR A 333 -10.32 -12.53 -3.50
C THR A 333 -10.09 -11.83 -2.16
N GLU A 334 -8.86 -11.79 -1.68
CA GLU A 334 -8.47 -11.09 -0.44
C GLU A 334 -8.71 -9.58 -0.55
N LEU A 335 -8.30 -8.96 -1.66
CA LEU A 335 -8.55 -7.54 -1.94
C LEU A 335 -10.05 -7.21 -1.92
N MET A 336 -10.86 -8.01 -2.61
CA MET A 336 -12.33 -7.84 -2.62
C MET A 336 -12.94 -8.01 -1.23
N LEU A 337 -12.49 -9.03 -0.48
CA LEU A 337 -12.98 -9.28 0.89
C LEU A 337 -12.68 -8.12 1.81
N TYR A 338 -11.43 -7.70 1.88
CA TYR A 338 -11.04 -6.58 2.75
C TYR A 338 -11.71 -5.27 2.33
N GLY A 339 -11.69 -4.95 1.03
CA GLY A 339 -12.38 -3.77 0.53
C GLY A 339 -13.86 -3.74 0.88
N ALA A 340 -14.56 -4.87 0.73
CA ALA A 340 -15.97 -4.98 1.07
C ALA A 340 -16.22 -4.87 2.59
N LEU A 341 -15.42 -5.55 3.41
CA LEU A 341 -15.53 -5.49 4.87
C LEU A 341 -15.30 -4.09 5.42
N PHE A 342 -14.35 -3.35 4.84
CA PHE A 342 -14.10 -1.97 5.23
C PHE A 342 -15.22 -1.03 4.76
N ALA A 343 -15.71 -1.23 3.55
CA ALA A 343 -16.80 -0.40 3.01
C ALA A 343 -18.09 -0.50 3.85
N VAL A 344 -18.44 -1.69 4.34
CA VAL A 344 -19.68 -1.87 5.14
C VAL A 344 -19.62 -1.22 6.53
N GLN A 345 -18.42 -0.92 7.04
CA GLN A 345 -18.25 -0.25 8.33
C GLN A 345 -18.33 1.28 8.24
N MET A 346 -18.45 1.81 7.02
CA MET A 346 -18.64 3.24 6.78
C MET A 346 -19.89 3.76 7.53
N ASP A 347 -19.73 4.86 8.26
CA ASP A 347 -20.84 5.47 8.96
C ASP A 347 -21.92 6.02 7.99
N ARG A 348 -23.13 6.20 8.51
CA ARG A 348 -24.27 6.64 7.71
C ARG A 348 -24.03 8.02 7.06
N SER A 349 -23.41 8.93 7.78
CA SER A 349 -23.14 10.29 7.26
C SER A 349 -22.20 10.24 6.04
N ARG A 350 -21.16 9.38 6.11
CA ARG A 350 -20.23 9.16 4.99
C ARG A 350 -20.94 8.51 3.79
N ARG A 351 -21.79 7.51 4.05
CA ARG A 351 -22.62 6.86 3.00
C ARG A 351 -23.51 7.87 2.29
N ASP A 352 -24.22 8.75 3.05
CA ASP A 352 -25.11 9.75 2.48
C ASP A 352 -24.35 10.77 1.62
N ARG A 353 -23.13 11.17 2.02
CA ARG A 353 -22.27 12.03 1.20
C ARG A 353 -21.83 11.36 -0.10
N VAL A 354 -21.40 10.11 -0.03
CA VAL A 354 -21.01 9.34 -1.22
C VAL A 354 -22.18 9.18 -2.19
N LYS A 355 -23.42 8.95 -1.67
CA LYS A 355 -24.65 8.89 -2.47
C LYS A 355 -24.98 10.21 -3.21
N SER A 356 -24.77 11.32 -2.53
CA SER A 356 -25.04 12.65 -3.07
C SER A 356 -23.87 13.19 -3.92
N TYR A 357 -22.79 12.44 -4.00
CA TYR A 357 -21.57 12.88 -4.64
C TYR A 357 -21.79 13.18 -6.13
N ARG A 358 -21.44 14.39 -6.56
CA ARG A 358 -21.48 14.85 -7.95
C ARG A 358 -20.07 14.98 -8.48
N CYS A 359 -19.77 14.20 -9.48
CA CYS A 359 -18.46 13.91 -10.03
C CYS A 359 -17.57 15.14 -10.27
N THR A 360 -16.40 15.20 -9.58
CA THR A 360 -15.29 16.11 -9.89
C THR A 360 -14.10 15.42 -10.57
N LEU A 361 -14.15 14.10 -10.74
CA LEU A 361 -13.08 13.31 -11.35
C LEU A 361 -13.18 13.22 -12.88
N HIS A 362 -13.32 14.36 -13.54
CA HIS A 362 -13.52 14.42 -15.02
C HIS A 362 -12.34 13.86 -15.85
N HIS A 363 -11.17 13.71 -15.24
CA HIS A 363 -9.95 13.28 -15.93
C HIS A 363 -9.57 11.82 -15.68
N VAL A 364 -10.29 11.14 -14.79
CA VAL A 364 -10.04 9.73 -14.45
C VAL A 364 -10.71 8.82 -15.46
N GLN A 365 -10.08 7.69 -15.77
CA GLN A 365 -10.68 6.63 -16.58
C GLN A 365 -10.59 5.32 -15.81
N PRO A 366 -11.70 4.58 -15.73
CA PRO A 366 -13.04 4.90 -16.25
C PRO A 366 -13.62 6.15 -15.62
N SER A 367 -14.58 6.80 -16.27
CA SER A 367 -15.25 7.98 -15.69
C SER A 367 -16.11 7.56 -14.51
N LEU A 368 -16.08 8.33 -13.43
CA LEU A 368 -17.06 8.18 -12.37
C LEU A 368 -18.44 8.53 -12.95
N LYS A 369 -19.33 7.56 -12.93
CA LYS A 369 -20.73 7.76 -13.27
C LYS A 369 -21.46 8.26 -12.04
N LEU A 370 -22.55 9.03 -12.22
CA LEU A 370 -23.52 9.22 -11.14
C LEU A 370 -23.96 7.82 -10.72
N LEU A 371 -23.81 7.49 -9.43
CA LEU A 371 -24.28 6.23 -8.88
C LEU A 371 -25.80 6.18 -9.08
N GLU A 372 -26.24 5.41 -10.07
CA GLU A 372 -27.67 5.18 -10.27
C GLU A 372 -28.16 4.26 -9.15
N LYS A 373 -29.43 4.45 -8.74
CA LYS A 373 -30.05 3.65 -7.67
C LYS A 373 -29.92 2.11 -7.85
N GLN A 374 -29.66 1.67 -9.08
CA GLN A 374 -29.53 0.25 -9.41
C GLN A 374 -28.15 -0.35 -9.10
N ASP A 375 -27.09 0.48 -9.01
CA ASP A 375 -25.73 -0.01 -8.83
C ASP A 375 -25.37 -0.18 -7.34
N PHE A 376 -26.09 0.52 -6.45
CA PHE A 376 -25.93 0.45 -5.00
C PHE A 376 -27.31 0.57 -4.35
N ASP A 377 -27.80 -0.49 -3.73
CA ASP A 377 -29.06 -0.45 -2.95
C ASP A 377 -28.81 0.19 -1.58
N LEU A 378 -28.47 1.47 -1.65
CA LEU A 378 -28.19 2.31 -0.49
C LEU A 378 -29.45 2.61 0.33
N GLU A 379 -30.65 2.29 -0.17
CA GLU A 379 -31.91 2.40 0.60
C GLU A 379 -32.04 1.28 1.63
N ARG A 380 -31.33 0.14 1.45
CA ARG A 380 -31.34 -1.03 2.32
C ARG A 380 -30.21 -1.10 3.35
N ASP A 381 -29.46 -0.03 3.56
CA ASP A 381 -28.19 -0.04 4.33
C ASP A 381 -27.08 -0.94 3.71
N GLU A 382 -27.31 -1.53 2.55
CA GLU A 382 -26.34 -2.38 1.84
C GLU A 382 -25.52 -1.57 0.86
N ILE A 383 -24.20 -1.65 0.95
CA ILE A 383 -23.28 -0.95 0.05
C ILE A 383 -23.12 -1.70 -1.27
N PHE A 384 -23.15 -3.01 -1.24
CA PHE A 384 -23.07 -3.84 -2.42
C PHE A 384 -24.33 -4.71 -2.57
N PRO A 385 -24.78 -4.98 -3.81
CA PRO A 385 -25.96 -5.82 -4.07
C PRO A 385 -25.72 -7.28 -3.67
N GLU A 386 -26.81 -8.04 -3.44
CA GLU A 386 -26.77 -9.43 -3.00
C GLU A 386 -25.88 -10.31 -3.88
N TRP A 387 -25.96 -10.16 -5.22
CA TRP A 387 -25.14 -10.94 -6.15
C TRP A 387 -23.62 -10.73 -5.96
N PHE A 388 -23.18 -9.55 -5.47
CA PHE A 388 -21.79 -9.29 -5.16
C PHE A 388 -21.31 -10.18 -4.00
N TRP A 389 -22.11 -10.25 -2.94
CA TRP A 389 -21.81 -11.08 -1.76
C TRP A 389 -21.85 -12.58 -2.09
N GLU A 390 -22.81 -13.01 -2.93
CA GLU A 390 -22.88 -14.40 -3.40
C GLU A 390 -21.62 -14.78 -4.18
N ARG A 391 -21.16 -13.90 -5.09
CA ARG A 391 -19.96 -14.15 -5.89
C ARG A 391 -18.70 -14.14 -5.03
N LEU A 392 -18.57 -13.19 -4.10
CA LEU A 392 -17.47 -13.16 -3.13
C LEU A 392 -17.44 -14.42 -2.26
N ALA A 393 -18.59 -14.88 -1.79
CA ALA A 393 -18.69 -16.13 -1.02
C ALA A 393 -18.25 -17.36 -1.81
N LYS A 394 -18.56 -17.40 -3.12
CA LYS A 394 -18.08 -18.47 -4.02
C LYS A 394 -16.57 -18.38 -4.23
N ALA A 395 -16.01 -17.18 -4.41
CA ALA A 395 -14.57 -16.98 -4.55
C ALA A 395 -13.80 -17.42 -3.27
N LEU A 396 -14.35 -17.12 -2.11
CA LEU A 396 -13.78 -17.58 -0.82
C LEU A 396 -13.84 -19.12 -0.69
N ARG A 397 -14.92 -19.76 -1.11
CA ARG A 397 -15.00 -21.24 -1.14
C ARG A 397 -13.99 -21.84 -2.11
N PHE A 398 -13.86 -21.28 -3.30
CA PHE A 398 -12.86 -21.72 -4.27
C PHE A 398 -11.44 -21.64 -3.68
N THR A 399 -11.12 -20.55 -2.94
CA THR A 399 -9.85 -20.45 -2.21
C THR A 399 -9.72 -21.55 -1.16
N SER A 400 -10.75 -21.80 -0.35
CA SER A 400 -10.75 -22.85 0.66
C SER A 400 -10.55 -24.24 0.07
N ASP A 401 -11.21 -24.53 -1.06
CA ASP A 401 -11.11 -25.83 -1.75
C ASP A 401 -9.72 -26.09 -2.37
N LEU A 402 -8.92 -25.00 -2.60
CA LEU A 402 -7.54 -25.10 -3.06
C LEU A 402 -6.53 -25.28 -1.92
N LEU A 403 -6.92 -24.97 -0.68
CA LEU A 403 -6.10 -25.20 0.49
C LEU A 403 -6.29 -26.65 0.94
N HIS A 404 -5.35 -27.51 0.59
CA HIS A 404 -5.33 -28.87 1.15
C HIS A 404 -4.99 -28.80 2.64
N GLU A 405 -5.73 -29.53 3.46
CA GLU A 405 -5.33 -29.86 4.82
C GLU A 405 -4.16 -30.89 4.70
N ASP A 406 -2.92 -30.44 4.82
CA ASP A 406 -1.74 -31.27 5.05
C ASP A 406 -1.49 -31.42 6.55
#